data_710c8451cee0f93666a3d15595284e15
#
_entry.id   710c8451cee0f93666a3d15595284e15
#
_cell.length_a   1.000
_cell.length_b   1.000
_cell.length_c   1.000
_cell.angle_alpha   90.00
_cell.angle_beta   90.00
_cell.angle_gamma   90.00
#
_symmetry.space_group_name_H-M   'P 1'
#
loop_
_entity.id
_entity.type
_entity.pdbx_description
1 polymer ?
#
loop_
_entity_poly.entity_id
_entity_poly.type
_entity_poly.pdbx_seq_one_letter_code
_entity_poly.pdbx_strand_id
1 'polypeptide(L)'
;MTDAELSLLPTGAGADAVNIAVRSRAGSAPGILWLGGFKSDMQGTKAVALDQWAAEHGRACVRFDYSGHGESEGAFADGMIGKWLSESVAVFDTHCRGPFIVVGSSMGGWLALLLARELKRRADAGQAPPDSIAALVLIAPAVDFTEVLMWERFPASIKEAITERGFWERPSTYGDGPYPITRQLIEDGRHHLLMGELIQTGCPVRILQGVQDPDVPFGHAMDLVARLAHDDVVLTLVKDGDHRLSRPEDIERLTAAVAEF
;
A
#
# COMPACT_ATOMS: atom_id res chain seq x y z
N MET A 1 -6.63 -25.48 -9.58
CA MET A 1 -6.92 -24.03 -9.40
C MET A 1 -6.25 -23.32 -10.57
N THR A 2 -6.94 -22.43 -11.27
CA THR A 2 -6.32 -21.61 -12.33
C THR A 2 -5.43 -20.55 -11.68
N ASP A 3 -4.22 -20.37 -12.22
CA ASP A 3 -3.33 -19.29 -11.77
C ASP A 3 -3.95 -17.92 -12.09
N ALA A 4 -3.54 -16.90 -11.30
CA ALA A 4 -3.93 -15.53 -11.59
C ALA A 4 -3.35 -15.10 -12.95
N GLU A 5 -4.17 -14.49 -13.80
CA GLU A 5 -3.77 -14.04 -15.13
C GLU A 5 -2.88 -12.80 -15.02
N LEU A 6 -1.73 -12.81 -15.69
CA LEU A 6 -0.84 -11.67 -15.82
C LEU A 6 -1.26 -10.81 -17.01
N SER A 7 -1.44 -9.52 -16.76
CA SER A 7 -1.68 -8.51 -17.78
C SER A 7 -0.80 -7.28 -17.56
N LEU A 8 -0.64 -6.47 -18.60
CA LEU A 8 0.06 -5.19 -18.53
C LEU A 8 -0.95 -4.05 -18.71
N LEU A 9 -1.03 -3.17 -17.74
CA LEU A 9 -1.90 -2.00 -17.74
C LEU A 9 -1.06 -0.76 -18.10
N PRO A 10 -1.28 -0.11 -19.26
CA PRO A 10 -0.62 1.14 -19.56
C PRO A 10 -1.14 2.26 -18.64
N THR A 11 -0.22 2.98 -18.01
CA THR A 11 -0.49 4.11 -17.12
C THR A 11 0.41 5.28 -17.48
N GLY A 12 0.06 6.48 -17.01
CA GLY A 12 0.78 7.70 -17.36
C GLY A 12 0.53 8.17 -18.80
N ALA A 13 1.24 9.21 -19.22
CA ALA A 13 1.18 9.75 -20.56
C ALA A 13 2.54 10.35 -20.99
N GLY A 14 2.82 10.34 -22.29
CA GLY A 14 4.07 10.91 -22.81
C GLY A 14 5.31 10.21 -22.26
N ALA A 15 6.24 10.98 -21.68
CA ALA A 15 7.48 10.46 -21.13
C ALA A 15 7.29 9.62 -19.84
N ASP A 16 6.15 9.80 -19.16
CA ASP A 16 5.81 9.07 -17.92
C ASP A 16 5.00 7.80 -18.19
N ALA A 17 4.76 7.45 -19.45
CA ALA A 17 4.02 6.25 -19.81
C ALA A 17 4.82 5.00 -19.43
N VAL A 18 4.19 4.11 -18.66
CA VAL A 18 4.77 2.84 -18.22
C VAL A 18 3.71 1.75 -18.22
N ASN A 19 4.11 0.50 -18.37
CA ASN A 19 3.23 -0.66 -18.24
C ASN A 19 3.32 -1.22 -16.81
N ILE A 20 2.19 -1.29 -16.13
CA ILE A 20 2.07 -1.86 -14.78
C ILE A 20 1.67 -3.32 -14.92
N ALA A 21 2.46 -4.20 -14.31
CA ALA A 21 2.18 -5.63 -14.26
C ALA A 21 1.09 -5.91 -13.22
N VAL A 22 0.00 -6.51 -13.66
CA VAL A 22 -1.17 -6.84 -12.83
C VAL A 22 -1.47 -8.33 -12.93
N ARG A 23 -1.62 -8.99 -11.79
CA ARG A 23 -2.12 -10.36 -11.69
C ARG A 23 -3.54 -10.33 -11.15
N SER A 24 -4.49 -10.83 -11.93
CA SER A 24 -5.90 -10.84 -11.55
C SER A 24 -6.48 -12.25 -11.58
N ARG A 25 -7.31 -12.54 -10.59
CA ARG A 25 -8.12 -13.73 -10.46
C ARG A 25 -9.58 -13.33 -10.43
N ALA A 26 -10.39 -13.90 -11.29
CA ALA A 26 -11.84 -13.75 -11.24
C ALA A 26 -12.43 -14.51 -10.04
N GLY A 27 -13.51 -13.98 -9.46
CA GLY A 27 -14.18 -14.59 -8.33
C GLY A 27 -15.35 -13.75 -7.84
N SER A 28 -15.94 -14.18 -6.71
CA SER A 28 -17.03 -13.44 -6.07
C SER A 28 -16.55 -12.21 -5.32
N ALA A 29 -17.47 -11.29 -5.07
CA ALA A 29 -17.27 -10.13 -4.20
C ALA A 29 -17.54 -10.51 -2.71
N PRO A 30 -16.97 -9.76 -1.75
CA PRO A 30 -15.97 -8.74 -2.00
C PRO A 30 -14.63 -9.34 -2.47
N GLY A 31 -14.04 -8.74 -3.50
CA GLY A 31 -12.71 -9.12 -3.98
C GLY A 31 -11.60 -8.60 -3.07
N ILE A 32 -10.37 -8.95 -3.36
CA ILE A 32 -9.18 -8.49 -2.64
C ILE A 32 -8.28 -7.70 -3.59
N LEU A 33 -7.90 -6.46 -3.22
CA LEU A 33 -6.86 -5.70 -3.89
C LEU A 33 -5.65 -5.58 -2.97
N TRP A 34 -4.49 -6.07 -3.43
CA TRP A 34 -3.22 -5.95 -2.73
C TRP A 34 -2.44 -4.71 -3.14
N LEU A 35 -2.03 -3.91 -2.15
CA LEU A 35 -1.12 -2.77 -2.29
C LEU A 35 0.18 -3.06 -1.55
N GLY A 36 1.27 -3.22 -2.31
CA GLY A 36 2.59 -3.59 -1.80
C GLY A 36 3.28 -2.47 -1.01
N GLY A 37 4.34 -2.83 -0.27
CA GLY A 37 5.22 -1.89 0.43
C GLY A 37 6.31 -1.32 -0.48
N PHE A 38 7.01 -0.33 0.05
CA PHE A 38 8.16 0.30 -0.58
C PHE A 38 9.27 -0.73 -0.87
N LYS A 39 9.73 -0.82 -2.12
CA LYS A 39 10.69 -1.83 -2.57
C LYS A 39 10.25 -3.30 -2.41
N SER A 40 8.96 -3.54 -2.41
CA SER A 40 8.36 -4.87 -2.39
C SER A 40 7.71 -5.18 -3.73
N ASP A 41 7.42 -6.45 -3.99
CA ASP A 41 6.72 -6.90 -5.19
C ASP A 41 5.44 -7.69 -4.87
N MET A 42 4.61 -7.91 -5.88
CA MET A 42 3.34 -8.64 -5.78
C MET A 42 3.50 -10.16 -5.63
N GLN A 43 4.73 -10.67 -5.61
CA GLN A 43 5.06 -12.08 -5.38
C GLN A 43 5.52 -12.33 -3.93
N GLY A 44 5.57 -11.29 -3.10
CA GLY A 44 5.89 -11.42 -1.68
C GLY A 44 4.91 -12.32 -0.93
N THR A 45 5.36 -12.89 0.18
CA THR A 45 4.65 -13.93 0.97
C THR A 45 3.18 -13.57 1.25
N LYS A 46 2.90 -12.33 1.69
CA LYS A 46 1.54 -11.89 2.01
C LYS A 46 0.64 -11.81 0.78
N ALA A 47 1.16 -11.26 -0.32
CA ALA A 47 0.42 -11.11 -1.57
C ALA A 47 0.02 -12.48 -2.16
N VAL A 48 0.97 -13.41 -2.17
CA VAL A 48 0.72 -14.78 -2.65
C VAL A 48 -0.25 -15.53 -1.74
N ALA A 49 -0.09 -15.40 -0.41
CA ALA A 49 -0.99 -16.03 0.54
C ALA A 49 -2.43 -15.54 0.41
N LEU A 50 -2.63 -14.24 0.16
CA LEU A 50 -3.97 -13.67 -0.09
C LEU A 50 -4.58 -14.18 -1.40
N ASP A 51 -3.79 -14.30 -2.48
CA ASP A 51 -4.27 -14.89 -3.74
C ASP A 51 -4.66 -16.36 -3.58
N GLN A 52 -3.88 -17.14 -2.82
CA GLN A 52 -4.20 -18.53 -2.51
C GLN A 52 -5.48 -18.64 -1.69
N TRP A 53 -5.59 -17.83 -0.64
CA TRP A 53 -6.80 -17.76 0.18
C TRP A 53 -8.02 -17.38 -0.65
N ALA A 54 -7.90 -16.38 -1.53
CA ALA A 54 -8.98 -15.97 -2.44
C ALA A 54 -9.40 -17.12 -3.38
N ALA A 55 -8.43 -17.87 -3.92
CA ALA A 55 -8.69 -19.04 -4.76
C ALA A 55 -9.48 -20.13 -4.02
N GLU A 56 -9.11 -20.41 -2.76
CA GLU A 56 -9.77 -21.42 -1.91
C GLU A 56 -11.20 -21.01 -1.55
N HIS A 57 -11.47 -19.70 -1.44
CA HIS A 57 -12.77 -19.16 -1.07
C HIS A 57 -13.59 -18.66 -2.28
N GLY A 58 -13.10 -18.87 -3.51
CA GLY A 58 -13.78 -18.48 -4.74
C GLY A 58 -13.93 -16.96 -4.90
N ARG A 59 -13.07 -16.15 -4.25
CA ARG A 59 -13.09 -14.70 -4.31
C ARG A 59 -12.19 -14.15 -5.41
N ALA A 60 -12.55 -12.97 -5.93
CA ALA A 60 -11.67 -12.22 -6.82
C ALA A 60 -10.43 -11.72 -6.07
N CYS A 61 -9.28 -11.67 -6.75
CA CYS A 61 -8.04 -11.12 -6.20
C CYS A 61 -7.27 -10.39 -7.27
N VAL A 62 -6.83 -9.18 -6.96
CA VAL A 62 -5.97 -8.34 -7.80
C VAL A 62 -4.73 -7.96 -7.01
N ARG A 63 -3.57 -8.18 -7.59
CA ARG A 63 -2.28 -7.76 -7.06
C ARG A 63 -1.42 -7.22 -8.19
N PHE A 64 -0.65 -6.19 -7.94
CA PHE A 64 0.16 -5.54 -8.98
C PHE A 64 1.45 -4.97 -8.39
N ASP A 65 2.39 -4.69 -9.27
CA ASP A 65 3.60 -3.96 -8.95
C ASP A 65 3.47 -2.50 -9.39
N TYR A 66 3.86 -1.56 -8.55
CA TYR A 66 3.98 -0.17 -8.95
C TYR A 66 5.12 0.00 -9.97
N SER A 67 5.11 1.10 -10.71
CA SER A 67 6.26 1.45 -11.54
C SER A 67 7.57 1.42 -10.74
N GLY A 68 8.62 0.85 -11.33
CA GLY A 68 9.91 0.64 -10.68
C GLY A 68 9.96 -0.47 -9.64
N HIS A 69 8.92 -1.30 -9.53
CA HIS A 69 8.86 -2.47 -8.65
C HIS A 69 8.59 -3.74 -9.47
N GLY A 70 9.09 -4.86 -8.97
CA GLY A 70 8.80 -6.21 -9.45
C GLY A 70 8.82 -6.38 -10.97
N GLU A 71 7.69 -6.78 -11.55
CA GLU A 71 7.52 -7.04 -12.99
C GLU A 71 7.05 -5.80 -13.78
N SER A 72 6.78 -4.66 -13.12
CA SER A 72 6.38 -3.42 -13.79
C SER A 72 7.56 -2.66 -14.37
N GLU A 73 7.30 -1.90 -15.43
CA GLU A 73 8.29 -1.02 -16.06
C GLU A 73 8.62 0.21 -15.17
N GLY A 74 9.60 0.98 -15.62
CA GLY A 74 10.04 2.20 -14.95
C GLY A 74 11.26 1.99 -14.05
N ALA A 75 11.84 3.08 -13.59
CA ALA A 75 12.95 3.03 -12.65
C ALA A 75 12.45 3.35 -11.23
N PHE A 76 12.96 2.62 -10.23
CA PHE A 76 12.59 2.86 -8.83
C PHE A 76 12.92 4.29 -8.37
N ALA A 77 14.01 4.87 -8.91
CA ALA A 77 14.42 6.24 -8.61
C ALA A 77 13.41 7.31 -9.06
N ASP A 78 12.53 7.00 -10.03
CA ASP A 78 11.48 7.89 -10.51
C ASP A 78 10.17 7.76 -9.72
N GLY A 79 10.21 7.00 -8.63
CA GLY A 79 9.06 6.71 -7.77
C GLY A 79 8.61 7.92 -6.96
N MET A 80 7.28 8.10 -6.90
CA MET A 80 6.59 9.15 -6.16
C MET A 80 5.30 8.60 -5.57
N ILE A 81 4.87 9.13 -4.44
CA ILE A 81 3.61 8.73 -3.80
C ILE A 81 2.41 9.02 -4.71
N GLY A 82 2.38 10.21 -5.34
CA GLY A 82 1.33 10.61 -6.28
C GLY A 82 1.27 9.73 -7.52
N LYS A 83 2.44 9.33 -8.05
CA LYS A 83 2.53 8.40 -9.19
C LYS A 83 1.95 7.03 -8.81
N TRP A 84 2.42 6.43 -7.72
CA TRP A 84 1.93 5.12 -7.26
C TRP A 84 0.46 5.15 -6.83
N LEU A 85 -0.03 6.29 -6.32
CA LEU A 85 -1.46 6.48 -6.10
C LEU A 85 -2.25 6.47 -7.41
N SER A 86 -1.79 7.20 -8.43
CA SER A 86 -2.47 7.23 -9.74
C SER A 86 -2.52 5.85 -10.41
N GLU A 87 -1.44 5.07 -10.27
CA GLU A 87 -1.38 3.68 -10.73
C GLU A 87 -2.34 2.78 -9.93
N SER A 88 -2.41 2.94 -8.60
CA SER A 88 -3.38 2.22 -7.75
C SER A 88 -4.82 2.50 -8.16
N VAL A 89 -5.12 3.76 -8.48
CA VAL A 89 -6.44 4.19 -8.98
C VAL A 89 -6.73 3.56 -10.35
N ALA A 90 -5.76 3.56 -11.27
CA ALA A 90 -5.92 2.97 -12.60
C ALA A 90 -6.15 1.44 -12.52
N VAL A 91 -5.43 0.75 -11.64
CA VAL A 91 -5.64 -0.68 -11.40
C VAL A 91 -7.02 -0.93 -10.79
N PHE A 92 -7.44 -0.14 -9.80
CA PHE A 92 -8.76 -0.25 -9.20
C PHE A 92 -9.86 -0.04 -10.24
N ASP A 93 -9.80 1.03 -11.01
CA ASP A 93 -10.79 1.36 -12.05
C ASP A 93 -10.88 0.32 -13.17
N THR A 94 -9.78 -0.41 -13.44
CA THR A 94 -9.72 -1.36 -14.55
C THR A 94 -10.05 -2.79 -14.12
N HIS A 95 -9.55 -3.23 -12.97
CA HIS A 95 -9.57 -4.64 -12.56
C HIS A 95 -10.52 -4.94 -11.40
N CYS A 96 -10.93 -3.94 -10.59
CA CYS A 96 -11.83 -4.15 -9.48
C CYS A 96 -13.28 -3.89 -9.90
N ARG A 97 -14.13 -4.91 -9.82
CA ARG A 97 -15.56 -4.82 -10.14
C ARG A 97 -16.39 -5.21 -8.92
N GLY A 98 -17.28 -4.30 -8.49
CA GLY A 98 -18.04 -4.44 -7.25
C GLY A 98 -17.23 -4.07 -6.00
N PRO A 99 -17.65 -4.50 -4.80
CA PRO A 99 -16.94 -4.21 -3.56
C PRO A 99 -15.62 -4.99 -3.45
N PHE A 100 -14.58 -4.29 -2.99
CA PHE A 100 -13.24 -4.85 -2.75
C PHE A 100 -12.75 -4.55 -1.33
N ILE A 101 -12.08 -5.52 -0.72
CA ILE A 101 -11.26 -5.34 0.48
C ILE A 101 -9.89 -4.88 -0.02
N VAL A 102 -9.47 -3.68 0.35
CA VAL A 102 -8.12 -3.19 0.00
C VAL A 102 -7.16 -3.53 1.11
N VAL A 103 -6.17 -4.36 0.79
CA VAL A 103 -5.14 -4.81 1.73
C VAL A 103 -3.84 -4.08 1.42
N GLY A 104 -3.37 -3.24 2.34
CA GLY A 104 -2.17 -2.44 2.15
C GLY A 104 -1.09 -2.76 3.19
N SER A 105 0.15 -3.02 2.74
CA SER A 105 1.28 -3.29 3.63
C SER A 105 2.29 -2.14 3.59
N SER A 106 2.67 -1.62 4.77
CA SER A 106 3.66 -0.54 4.91
C SER A 106 3.26 0.69 4.09
N MET A 107 4.04 1.11 3.08
CA MET A 107 3.66 2.14 2.11
C MET A 107 2.29 1.86 1.48
N GLY A 108 1.99 0.61 1.14
CA GLY A 108 0.69 0.22 0.60
C GLY A 108 -0.48 0.52 1.54
N GLY A 109 -0.25 0.57 2.86
CA GLY A 109 -1.22 1.03 3.84
C GLY A 109 -1.54 2.52 3.70
N TRP A 110 -0.53 3.34 3.43
CA TRP A 110 -0.75 4.77 3.12
C TRP A 110 -1.48 4.93 1.79
N LEU A 111 -1.05 4.22 0.74
CA LEU A 111 -1.72 4.27 -0.56
C LEU A 111 -3.17 3.75 -0.50
N ALA A 112 -3.49 2.78 0.36
CA ALA A 112 -4.87 2.32 0.58
C ALA A 112 -5.76 3.42 1.16
N LEU A 113 -5.25 4.18 2.13
CA LEU A 113 -5.98 5.33 2.69
C LEU A 113 -6.13 6.46 1.66
N LEU A 114 -5.09 6.73 0.86
CA LEU A 114 -5.16 7.71 -0.21
C LEU A 114 -6.14 7.30 -1.32
N LEU A 115 -6.18 6.03 -1.69
CA LEU A 115 -7.15 5.48 -2.63
C LEU A 115 -8.58 5.64 -2.09
N ALA A 116 -8.82 5.32 -0.81
CA ALA A 116 -10.13 5.51 -0.18
C ALA A 116 -10.56 6.99 -0.20
N ARG A 117 -9.63 7.92 0.10
CA ARG A 117 -9.87 9.36 0.02
C ARG A 117 -10.24 9.80 -1.40
N GLU A 118 -9.53 9.29 -2.42
CA GLU A 118 -9.81 9.64 -3.82
C GLU A 118 -11.16 9.12 -4.30
N LEU A 119 -11.51 7.87 -3.97
CA LEU A 119 -12.80 7.29 -4.34
C LEU A 119 -13.95 8.02 -3.64
N LYS A 120 -13.77 8.38 -2.36
CA LYS A 120 -14.76 9.21 -1.66
C LYS A 120 -14.91 10.59 -2.30
N ARG A 121 -13.83 11.27 -2.64
CA ARG A 121 -13.85 12.57 -3.34
C ARG A 121 -14.62 12.48 -4.67
N ARG A 122 -14.43 11.40 -5.43
CA ARG A 122 -15.18 11.15 -6.66
C ARG A 122 -16.67 10.93 -6.39
N ALA A 123 -17.00 10.17 -5.37
CA ALA A 123 -18.38 9.93 -4.98
C ALA A 123 -19.09 11.22 -4.56
N ASP A 124 -18.44 12.05 -3.73
CA ASP A 124 -18.95 13.36 -3.30
C ASP A 124 -19.15 14.33 -4.48
N ALA A 125 -18.34 14.18 -5.54
CA ALA A 125 -18.46 14.94 -6.80
C ALA A 125 -19.50 14.36 -7.77
N GLY A 126 -20.26 13.31 -7.40
CA GLY A 126 -21.22 12.64 -8.27
C GLY A 126 -20.57 11.81 -9.37
N GLN A 127 -19.28 11.53 -9.28
CA GLN A 127 -18.50 10.70 -10.22
C GLN A 127 -18.27 9.28 -9.66
N ALA A 128 -19.15 8.82 -8.77
CA ALA A 128 -18.98 7.55 -8.09
C ALA A 128 -18.85 6.40 -9.09
N PRO A 129 -17.76 5.64 -9.04
CA PRO A 129 -17.67 4.38 -9.76
C PRO A 129 -18.71 3.39 -9.17
N PRO A 130 -19.18 2.41 -9.95
CA PRO A 130 -20.00 1.32 -9.44
C PRO A 130 -19.28 0.44 -8.42
N ASP A 131 -17.97 0.63 -8.29
CA ASP A 131 -17.06 -0.17 -7.50
C ASP A 131 -16.71 0.57 -6.20
N SER A 132 -16.63 -0.14 -5.08
CA SER A 132 -16.46 0.44 -3.75
C SER A 132 -15.43 -0.32 -2.91
N ILE A 133 -14.87 0.37 -1.91
CA ILE A 133 -14.06 -0.28 -0.88
C ILE A 133 -15.01 -0.81 0.20
N ALA A 134 -15.04 -2.14 0.37
CA ALA A 134 -15.81 -2.80 1.41
C ALA A 134 -15.16 -2.65 2.80
N ALA A 135 -13.82 -2.76 2.84
CA ALA A 135 -13.03 -2.59 4.04
C ALA A 135 -11.56 -2.31 3.70
N LEU A 136 -10.81 -1.77 4.65
CA LEU A 136 -9.36 -1.67 4.62
C LEU A 136 -8.73 -2.67 5.60
N VAL A 137 -7.73 -3.42 5.15
CA VAL A 137 -6.86 -4.24 6.02
C VAL A 137 -5.43 -3.73 5.87
N LEU A 138 -4.90 -3.11 6.91
CA LEU A 138 -3.62 -2.41 6.88
C LEU A 138 -2.58 -3.17 7.72
N ILE A 139 -1.43 -3.47 7.14
CA ILE A 139 -0.36 -4.23 7.79
C ILE A 139 0.83 -3.30 7.97
N ALA A 140 1.20 -3.03 9.23
CA ALA A 140 2.29 -2.12 9.60
C ALA A 140 2.24 -0.80 8.78
N PRO A 141 1.08 -0.07 8.75
CA PRO A 141 0.84 1.02 7.82
C PRO A 141 1.81 2.18 8.05
N ALA A 142 2.65 2.46 7.07
CA ALA A 142 3.65 3.53 7.09
C ALA A 142 3.06 4.85 6.54
N VAL A 143 2.01 5.37 7.18
CA VAL A 143 1.35 6.61 6.74
C VAL A 143 2.31 7.78 6.87
N ASP A 144 2.36 8.65 5.84
CA ASP A 144 3.24 9.84 5.80
C ASP A 144 4.73 9.49 5.98
N PHE A 145 5.16 8.25 5.64
CA PHE A 145 6.49 7.74 5.98
C PHE A 145 7.63 8.58 5.40
N THR A 146 7.45 9.19 4.25
CA THR A 146 8.46 10.02 3.61
C THR A 146 8.84 11.23 4.46
N GLU A 147 7.90 11.80 5.21
CA GLU A 147 8.14 12.90 6.13
C GLU A 147 8.45 12.37 7.54
N VAL A 148 7.49 11.71 8.20
CA VAL A 148 7.58 11.43 9.65
C VAL A 148 8.49 10.26 10.02
N LEU A 149 8.67 9.28 9.11
CA LEU A 149 9.51 8.11 9.36
C LEU A 149 10.88 8.20 8.65
N MET A 150 11.03 9.09 7.67
CA MET A 150 12.29 9.31 6.95
C MET A 150 12.83 10.72 7.17
N TRP A 151 12.24 11.74 6.55
CA TRP A 151 12.84 13.07 6.53
C TRP A 151 13.09 13.64 7.92
N GLU A 152 12.11 13.62 8.80
CA GLU A 152 12.27 14.14 10.16
C GLU A 152 13.38 13.44 10.96
N ARG A 153 13.56 12.14 10.72
CA ARG A 153 14.54 11.30 11.43
C ARG A 153 15.93 11.30 10.79
N PHE A 154 16.08 11.79 9.57
CA PHE A 154 17.38 11.83 8.92
C PHE A 154 18.32 12.83 9.59
N PRO A 155 19.60 12.46 9.82
CA PRO A 155 20.62 13.41 10.24
C PRO A 155 20.86 14.46 9.16
N ALA A 156 21.45 15.62 9.56
CA ALA A 156 21.67 16.75 8.67
C ALA A 156 22.44 16.37 7.40
N SER A 157 23.45 15.53 7.52
CA SER A 157 24.28 15.08 6.36
C SER A 157 23.48 14.31 5.29
N ILE A 158 22.46 13.54 5.69
CA ILE A 158 21.58 12.85 4.73
C ILE A 158 20.62 13.85 4.08
N LYS A 159 20.06 14.78 4.86
CA LYS A 159 19.22 15.86 4.34
C LYS A 159 19.96 16.74 3.33
N GLU A 160 21.20 17.09 3.62
CA GLU A 160 22.08 17.83 2.70
C GLU A 160 22.34 17.03 1.42
N ALA A 161 22.67 15.73 1.52
CA ALA A 161 22.89 14.89 0.35
C ALA A 161 21.64 14.84 -0.55
N ILE A 162 20.44 14.66 0.02
CA ILE A 162 19.18 14.66 -0.73
C ILE A 162 18.92 16.03 -1.37
N THR A 163 19.15 17.12 -0.64
CA THR A 163 18.89 18.48 -1.12
C THR A 163 19.87 18.90 -2.23
N GLU A 164 21.15 18.62 -2.09
CA GLU A 164 22.21 19.08 -3.01
C GLU A 164 22.38 18.15 -4.21
N ARG A 165 22.37 16.81 -3.97
CA ARG A 165 22.64 15.81 -5.01
C ARG A 165 21.36 15.26 -5.64
N GLY A 166 20.18 15.54 -5.03
CA GLY A 166 18.89 15.00 -5.45
C GLY A 166 18.54 13.64 -4.86
N PHE A 167 19.48 12.92 -4.24
CA PHE A 167 19.23 11.63 -3.62
C PHE A 167 20.30 11.25 -2.57
N TRP A 168 19.94 10.26 -1.76
CA TRP A 168 20.82 9.54 -0.87
C TRP A 168 20.66 8.03 -1.06
N GLU A 169 21.79 7.31 -1.16
CA GLU A 169 21.81 5.84 -1.23
C GLU A 169 21.58 5.23 0.16
N ARG A 170 20.39 4.71 0.41
CA ARG A 170 20.08 4.03 1.66
C ARG A 170 20.62 2.60 1.62
N PRO A 171 21.45 2.16 2.60
CA PRO A 171 21.86 0.78 2.72
C PRO A 171 20.63 -0.13 2.89
N SER A 172 20.57 -1.23 2.11
CA SER A 172 19.51 -2.23 2.28
C SER A 172 19.89 -3.20 3.39
N THR A 173 18.92 -3.48 4.27
CA THR A 173 19.00 -4.57 5.24
C THR A 173 18.45 -5.88 4.68
N TYR A 174 17.85 -5.86 3.47
CA TYR A 174 17.08 -6.95 2.87
C TYR A 174 17.68 -7.54 1.58
N GLY A 175 18.94 -7.21 1.25
CA GLY A 175 19.72 -8.04 0.33
C GLY A 175 20.01 -7.50 -1.07
N ASP A 176 19.26 -6.56 -1.63
CA ASP A 176 19.39 -6.15 -3.05
C ASP A 176 20.35 -4.97 -3.31
N GLY A 177 21.24 -4.72 -2.39
CA GLY A 177 22.13 -3.54 -2.47
C GLY A 177 21.43 -2.23 -2.06
N PRO A 178 22.20 -1.09 -2.03
CA PRO A 178 21.65 0.20 -1.66
C PRO A 178 20.63 0.68 -2.69
N TYR A 179 19.69 1.52 -2.25
CA TYR A 179 18.65 2.10 -3.10
C TYR A 179 18.48 3.61 -2.83
N PRO A 180 18.13 4.40 -3.85
CA PRO A 180 18.04 5.84 -3.71
C PRO A 180 16.75 6.25 -2.96
N ILE A 181 16.91 7.14 -1.97
CA ILE A 181 15.84 7.99 -1.46
C ILE A 181 16.00 9.33 -2.14
N THR A 182 15.09 9.66 -3.03
CA THR A 182 15.19 10.85 -3.87
C THR A 182 14.52 12.06 -3.22
N ARG A 183 15.00 13.27 -3.57
CA ARG A 183 14.36 14.52 -3.18
C ARG A 183 12.93 14.57 -3.69
N GLN A 184 12.70 14.12 -4.92
CA GLN A 184 11.39 14.08 -5.55
C GLN A 184 10.39 13.23 -4.76
N LEU A 185 10.78 12.04 -4.26
CA LEU A 185 9.94 11.20 -3.41
C LEU A 185 9.51 11.94 -2.13
N ILE A 186 10.45 12.64 -1.48
CA ILE A 186 10.18 13.39 -0.24
C ILE A 186 9.25 14.57 -0.53
N GLU A 187 9.56 15.38 -1.54
CA GLU A 187 8.77 16.58 -1.89
C GLU A 187 7.36 16.20 -2.35
N ASP A 188 7.20 15.19 -3.20
CA ASP A 188 5.91 14.71 -3.64
C ASP A 188 5.09 14.13 -2.47
N GLY A 189 5.71 13.35 -1.60
CA GLY A 189 5.04 12.78 -0.42
C GLY A 189 4.38 13.84 0.47
N ARG A 190 4.94 15.04 0.57
CA ARG A 190 4.37 16.17 1.33
C ARG A 190 3.00 16.63 0.82
N HIS A 191 2.69 16.41 -0.45
CA HIS A 191 1.38 16.72 -1.02
C HIS A 191 0.30 15.69 -0.66
N HIS A 192 0.70 14.58 -0.03
CA HIS A 192 -0.18 13.44 0.25
C HIS A 192 -0.34 13.15 1.75
N LEU A 193 0.15 14.01 2.63
CA LEU A 193 0.08 13.80 4.08
C LEU A 193 -1.36 13.66 4.57
N LEU A 194 -1.58 12.72 5.51
CA LEU A 194 -2.88 12.40 6.08
C LEU A 194 -2.96 12.63 7.59
N MET A 195 -1.84 12.45 8.32
CA MET A 195 -1.84 12.45 9.79
C MET A 195 -2.10 13.82 10.41
N GLY A 196 -2.14 14.89 9.63
CA GLY A 196 -2.49 16.26 10.08
C GLY A 196 -3.98 16.47 10.34
N GLU A 197 -4.87 15.63 9.80
CA GLU A 197 -6.32 15.81 9.82
C GLU A 197 -7.04 14.51 10.16
N LEU A 198 -8.39 14.56 10.27
CA LEU A 198 -9.21 13.36 10.37
C LEU A 198 -9.26 12.63 9.01
N ILE A 199 -9.04 11.33 9.04
CA ILE A 199 -8.99 10.47 7.86
C ILE A 199 -10.35 9.77 7.70
N GLN A 200 -11.10 10.15 6.68
CA GLN A 200 -12.40 9.55 6.36
C GLN A 200 -12.20 8.41 5.34
N THR A 201 -12.34 7.17 5.79
CA THR A 201 -12.24 6.00 4.92
C THR A 201 -13.56 5.60 4.29
N GLY A 202 -14.67 5.89 4.96
CA GLY A 202 -16.01 5.49 4.54
C GLY A 202 -16.30 3.99 4.64
N CYS A 203 -15.39 3.23 5.23
CA CYS A 203 -15.50 1.77 5.39
C CYS A 203 -14.76 1.31 6.67
N PRO A 204 -15.07 0.09 7.18
CA PRO A 204 -14.35 -0.52 8.30
C PRO A 204 -12.85 -0.66 8.05
N VAL A 205 -12.05 -0.58 9.13
CA VAL A 205 -10.58 -0.70 9.06
C VAL A 205 -10.06 -1.73 10.04
N ARG A 206 -9.21 -2.64 9.58
CA ARG A 206 -8.45 -3.57 10.41
C ARG A 206 -6.97 -3.26 10.28
N ILE A 207 -6.27 -3.11 11.38
CA ILE A 207 -4.82 -2.80 11.40
C ILE A 207 -4.10 -3.93 12.12
N LEU A 208 -3.08 -4.49 11.49
CA LEU A 208 -2.17 -5.47 12.08
C LEU A 208 -0.80 -4.81 12.25
N GLN A 209 -0.30 -4.73 13.49
CA GLN A 209 0.96 -4.04 13.79
C GLN A 209 1.86 -4.88 14.71
N GLY A 210 3.12 -5.05 14.29
CA GLY A 210 4.16 -5.65 15.11
C GLY A 210 4.65 -4.68 16.19
N VAL A 211 4.77 -5.15 17.44
CA VAL A 211 5.31 -4.31 18.55
C VAL A 211 6.83 -4.16 18.44
N GLN A 212 7.50 -5.14 17.80
CA GLN A 212 8.96 -5.13 17.59
C GLN A 212 9.35 -4.58 16.20
N ASP A 213 8.44 -3.88 15.53
CA ASP A 213 8.68 -3.25 14.24
C ASP A 213 9.68 -2.09 14.37
N PRO A 214 10.90 -2.19 13.76
CA PRO A 214 11.90 -1.13 13.84
C PRO A 214 11.66 0.00 12.82
N ASP A 215 10.89 -0.26 11.76
CA ASP A 215 10.65 0.67 10.66
C ASP A 215 9.43 1.56 10.94
N VAL A 216 8.32 0.96 11.38
CA VAL A 216 7.08 1.62 11.76
C VAL A 216 6.76 1.31 13.22
N PRO A 217 7.12 2.18 14.17
CA PRO A 217 6.82 1.97 15.58
C PRO A 217 5.31 1.79 15.81
N PHE A 218 4.91 0.88 16.71
CA PHE A 218 3.49 0.64 16.98
C PHE A 218 2.73 1.89 17.48
N GLY A 219 3.41 2.85 18.09
CA GLY A 219 2.85 4.16 18.42
C GLY A 219 2.29 4.90 17.20
N HIS A 220 2.95 4.78 16.03
CA HIS A 220 2.46 5.34 14.78
C HIS A 220 1.12 4.75 14.33
N ALA A 221 0.93 3.43 14.52
CA ALA A 221 -0.36 2.79 14.26
C ALA A 221 -1.45 3.25 15.26
N MET A 222 -1.09 3.50 16.51
CA MET A 222 -2.02 4.07 17.51
C MET A 222 -2.42 5.51 17.16
N ASP A 223 -1.46 6.33 16.70
CA ASP A 223 -1.73 7.68 16.23
C ASP A 223 -2.65 7.66 15.00
N LEU A 224 -2.47 6.70 14.09
CA LEU A 224 -3.36 6.48 12.96
C LEU A 224 -4.79 6.17 13.41
N VAL A 225 -4.97 5.24 14.36
CA VAL A 225 -6.31 4.91 14.92
C VAL A 225 -7.00 6.16 15.45
N ALA A 226 -6.26 7.02 16.15
CA ALA A 226 -6.80 8.27 16.68
C ALA A 226 -7.22 9.30 15.60
N ARG A 227 -6.75 9.12 14.35
CA ARG A 227 -7.08 9.99 13.20
C ARG A 227 -8.17 9.41 12.30
N LEU A 228 -8.45 8.12 12.40
CA LEU A 228 -9.52 7.49 11.60
C LEU A 228 -10.90 7.93 12.13
N ALA A 229 -11.71 8.50 11.25
CA ALA A 229 -13.02 9.06 11.62
C ALA A 229 -14.15 8.03 11.67
N HIS A 230 -13.88 6.77 11.25
CA HIS A 230 -14.84 5.67 11.28
C HIS A 230 -14.81 4.95 12.62
N ASP A 231 -15.99 4.54 13.13
CA ASP A 231 -16.09 3.88 14.46
C ASP A 231 -15.66 2.40 14.43
N ASP A 232 -15.83 1.72 13.27
CA ASP A 232 -15.42 0.31 13.12
C ASP A 232 -13.93 0.24 12.72
N VAL A 233 -13.07 0.52 13.69
CA VAL A 233 -11.61 0.41 13.56
C VAL A 233 -11.06 -0.51 14.64
N VAL A 234 -10.35 -1.57 14.21
CA VAL A 234 -9.70 -2.53 15.14
C VAL A 234 -8.20 -2.56 14.86
N LEU A 235 -7.41 -2.32 15.91
CA LEU A 235 -5.96 -2.47 15.91
C LEU A 235 -5.56 -3.75 16.67
N THR A 236 -4.89 -4.66 15.97
CA THR A 236 -4.29 -5.86 16.54
C THR A 236 -2.79 -5.66 16.70
N LEU A 237 -2.29 -5.65 17.94
CA LEU A 237 -0.87 -5.59 18.25
C LEU A 237 -0.30 -7.00 18.42
N VAL A 238 0.68 -7.35 17.58
CA VAL A 238 1.42 -8.62 17.66
C VAL A 238 2.70 -8.36 18.45
N LYS A 239 2.77 -8.85 19.72
CA LYS A 239 3.81 -8.48 20.67
C LYS A 239 5.23 -8.81 20.20
N ASP A 240 5.41 -9.94 19.54
CA ASP A 240 6.67 -10.44 18.99
C ASP A 240 6.78 -10.25 17.47
N GLY A 241 5.83 -9.51 16.88
CA GLY A 241 5.79 -9.22 15.44
C GLY A 241 6.80 -8.15 15.05
N ASP A 242 7.45 -8.39 13.91
CA ASP A 242 8.33 -7.45 13.22
C ASP A 242 7.57 -6.61 12.18
N HIS A 243 8.29 -5.82 11.36
CA HIS A 243 7.70 -5.02 10.26
C HIS A 243 7.05 -5.89 9.18
N ARG A 244 7.57 -7.07 8.93
CA ARG A 244 7.13 -7.90 7.82
C ARG A 244 5.80 -8.60 8.11
N LEU A 245 5.55 -9.03 9.35
CA LEU A 245 4.39 -9.81 9.74
C LEU A 245 4.09 -10.92 8.71
N SER A 246 5.09 -11.77 8.46
CA SER A 246 5.04 -12.76 7.38
C SER A 246 5.27 -14.20 7.85
N ARG A 247 5.29 -14.43 9.16
CA ARG A 247 5.32 -15.79 9.73
C ARG A 247 3.97 -16.48 9.46
N PRO A 248 3.88 -17.81 9.50
CA PRO A 248 2.63 -18.53 9.28
C PRO A 248 1.47 -17.99 10.13
N GLU A 249 1.68 -17.76 11.42
CA GLU A 249 0.67 -17.20 12.33
C GLU A 249 0.28 -15.76 12.01
N ASP A 250 1.16 -14.97 11.38
CA ASP A 250 0.85 -13.61 10.93
C ASP A 250 -0.01 -13.65 9.66
N ILE A 251 0.26 -14.61 8.78
CA ILE A 251 -0.56 -14.86 7.58
C ILE A 251 -1.97 -15.33 7.99
N GLU A 252 -2.08 -16.20 9.00
CA GLU A 252 -3.38 -16.63 9.55
C GLU A 252 -4.17 -15.43 10.11
N ARG A 253 -3.51 -14.50 10.83
CA ARG A 253 -4.15 -13.26 11.30
C ARG A 253 -4.61 -12.37 10.15
N LEU A 254 -3.78 -12.25 9.10
CA LEU A 254 -4.10 -11.47 7.91
C LEU A 254 -5.34 -12.02 7.19
N THR A 255 -5.36 -13.32 6.92
CA THR A 255 -6.49 -13.96 6.24
C THR A 255 -7.75 -13.95 7.11
N ALA A 256 -7.62 -14.09 8.44
CA ALA A 256 -8.73 -13.94 9.38
C ALA A 256 -9.32 -12.52 9.34
N ALA A 257 -8.49 -11.48 9.30
CA ALA A 257 -8.95 -10.09 9.17
C ALA A 257 -9.68 -9.82 7.85
N VAL A 258 -9.23 -10.44 6.75
CA VAL A 258 -9.91 -10.37 5.45
C VAL A 258 -11.24 -11.15 5.47
N ALA A 259 -11.30 -12.27 6.18
CA ALA A 259 -12.49 -13.12 6.28
C ALA A 259 -13.65 -12.51 7.10
N GLU A 260 -13.40 -11.40 7.84
CA GLU A 260 -14.45 -10.66 8.55
C GLU A 260 -15.46 -9.99 7.58
N PHE A 261 -15.08 -9.84 6.32
CA PHE A 261 -15.82 -9.15 5.28
C PHE A 261 -16.11 -10.11 4.10
#